data_932113a5ffab4102694c387b7a363dd9
#
_entry.id   932113a5ffab4102694c387b7a363dd9
#
_cell.length_a   1.000
_cell.length_b   1.000
_cell.length_c   1.000
_cell.angle_alpha   90.00
_cell.angle_beta   90.00
_cell.angle_gamma   90.00
#
_symmetry.space_group_name_H-M   'P 1'
#
loop_
_entity.id
_entity.type
_entity.pdbx_description
1 polymer ?
#
loop_
_entity_poly.entity_id
_entity_poly.type
_entity_poly.pdbx_seq_one_letter_code
_entity_poly.pdbx_strand_id
1 'polypeptide(L)'
;MKKQSTKRTVKRRTPRRKAAAPNREPSVIPMLSYEDGIAALEWLAKAFGFREKTRLMGPNGRLAHGEMAAGDGLIMLASLLPDYQSPKHHREVCEQARKWSRVPWIIDGVLVYVDDLDRHFKRAKAAGATILSEIEEGPPGRRYRAEDLEGHRWFFFEKEDG
;
A
#
# COMPACT_ATOMS: atom_id res chain seq x y z
N MET A 1 12.86 -71.63 9.92
CA MET A 1 13.51 -70.29 9.86
C MET A 1 12.42 -69.22 9.68
N LYS A 2 12.09 -68.46 10.72
CA LYS A 2 11.06 -67.39 10.67
C LYS A 2 11.77 -66.05 10.45
N LYS A 3 11.43 -65.35 9.30
CA LYS A 3 11.92 -64.00 9.02
C LYS A 3 11.12 -62.98 9.83
N GLN A 4 11.79 -62.23 10.71
CA GLN A 4 11.20 -61.08 11.39
C GLN A 4 11.27 -59.88 10.47
N SER A 5 10.10 -59.25 10.23
CA SER A 5 9.94 -58.00 9.46
C SER A 5 9.96 -56.82 10.44
N THR A 6 10.98 -55.98 10.31
CA THR A 6 11.16 -54.78 11.16
C THR A 6 10.39 -53.63 10.50
N LYS A 7 9.27 -53.22 11.11
CA LYS A 7 8.52 -52.02 10.66
C LYS A 7 9.26 -50.76 11.07
N ARG A 8 9.75 -50.04 10.07
CA ARG A 8 10.41 -48.73 10.24
C ARG A 8 9.36 -47.64 10.41
N THR A 9 9.19 -47.10 11.61
CA THR A 9 8.26 -45.99 11.93
C THR A 9 8.85 -44.68 11.43
N VAL A 10 8.23 -44.10 10.40
CA VAL A 10 8.59 -42.77 9.90
C VAL A 10 7.95 -41.72 10.79
N LYS A 11 8.76 -41.03 11.58
CA LYS A 11 8.34 -39.88 12.37
C LYS A 11 8.00 -38.71 11.43
N ARG A 12 6.73 -38.35 11.32
CA ARG A 12 6.27 -37.11 10.66
C ARG A 12 6.85 -35.89 11.40
N ARG A 13 7.74 -35.15 10.75
CA ARG A 13 8.22 -33.86 11.26
C ARG A 13 7.09 -32.85 11.14
N THR A 14 6.60 -32.35 12.27
CA THR A 14 5.69 -31.21 12.34
C THR A 14 6.36 -29.98 11.74
N PRO A 15 5.70 -29.21 10.87
CA PRO A 15 6.31 -27.99 10.32
C PRO A 15 6.55 -26.99 11.46
N ARG A 16 7.80 -26.58 11.61
CA ARG A 16 8.24 -25.58 12.59
C ARG A 16 7.62 -24.24 12.18
N ARG A 17 6.63 -23.76 12.95
CA ARG A 17 6.04 -22.44 12.80
C ARG A 17 7.17 -21.40 12.81
N LYS A 18 7.39 -20.69 11.70
CA LYS A 18 8.35 -19.60 11.61
C LYS A 18 8.00 -18.60 12.71
N ALA A 19 8.90 -18.37 13.64
CA ALA A 19 8.74 -17.34 14.66
C ALA A 19 8.56 -16.01 13.93
N ALA A 20 7.51 -15.24 14.31
CA ALA A 20 7.32 -13.89 13.81
C ALA A 20 8.60 -13.09 14.09
N ALA A 21 9.13 -12.42 13.08
CA ALA A 21 10.24 -11.50 13.25
C ALA A 21 9.86 -10.47 14.32
N PRO A 22 10.81 -10.00 15.16
CA PRO A 22 10.54 -8.97 16.14
C PRO A 22 9.94 -7.77 15.42
N ASN A 23 8.90 -7.17 16.02
CA ASN A 23 8.14 -6.02 15.52
C ASN A 23 9.09 -4.80 15.41
N ARG A 24 9.90 -4.76 14.35
CA ARG A 24 10.86 -3.69 14.10
C ARG A 24 10.17 -2.67 13.20
N GLU A 25 10.09 -1.43 13.68
CA GLU A 25 9.61 -0.32 12.87
C GLU A 25 10.42 -0.23 11.57
N PRO A 26 9.78 0.04 10.40
CA PRO A 26 10.50 0.26 9.16
C PRO A 26 11.47 1.43 9.31
N SER A 27 12.68 1.29 8.75
CA SER A 27 13.69 2.35 8.81
C SER A 27 13.42 3.51 7.85
N VAL A 28 12.53 3.32 6.88
CA VAL A 28 12.06 4.34 5.94
C VAL A 28 10.55 4.32 5.95
N ILE A 29 9.94 5.48 6.17
CA ILE A 29 8.48 5.64 6.25
C ILE A 29 8.09 6.83 5.37
N PRO A 30 7.35 6.63 4.29
CA PRO A 30 6.78 7.71 3.49
C PRO A 30 5.84 8.58 4.35
N MET A 31 5.96 9.88 4.21
CA MET A 31 5.08 10.86 4.86
C MET A 31 4.31 11.62 3.78
N LEU A 32 2.98 11.58 3.85
CA LEU A 32 2.08 12.15 2.85
C LEU A 32 1.20 13.24 3.48
N SER A 33 1.04 14.35 2.78
CA SER A 33 0.10 15.41 3.19
C SER A 33 -1.20 15.29 2.42
N TYR A 34 -2.32 15.46 3.11
CA TYR A 34 -3.66 15.42 2.54
C TYR A 34 -4.42 16.71 2.89
N GLU A 35 -5.33 17.13 2.03
CA GLU A 35 -6.29 18.18 2.33
C GLU A 35 -7.27 17.72 3.40
N ASP A 36 -7.77 16.48 3.26
CA ASP A 36 -8.58 15.79 4.25
C ASP A 36 -7.94 14.44 4.64
N GLY A 37 -7.09 14.49 5.66
CA GLY A 37 -6.41 13.30 6.15
C GLY A 37 -7.33 12.25 6.77
N ILE A 38 -8.51 12.65 7.28
CA ILE A 38 -9.50 11.71 7.84
C ILE A 38 -10.14 10.92 6.70
N ALA A 39 -10.63 11.62 5.68
CA ALA A 39 -11.16 10.98 4.48
C ALA A 39 -10.11 10.09 3.80
N ALA A 40 -8.84 10.52 3.80
CA ALA A 40 -7.73 9.72 3.25
C ALA A 40 -7.53 8.41 4.02
N LEU A 41 -7.50 8.42 5.35
CA LEU A 41 -7.39 7.20 6.17
C LEU A 41 -8.49 6.19 5.81
N GLU A 42 -9.74 6.64 5.76
CA GLU A 42 -10.89 5.79 5.47
C GLU A 42 -10.87 5.25 4.04
N TRP A 43 -10.54 6.11 3.10
CA TRP A 43 -10.48 5.73 1.69
C TRP A 43 -9.35 4.74 1.40
N LEU A 44 -8.14 4.99 1.92
CA LEU A 44 -6.98 4.10 1.75
C LEU A 44 -7.23 2.71 2.35
N ALA A 45 -7.92 2.66 3.50
CA ALA A 45 -8.34 1.39 4.08
C ALA A 45 -9.31 0.63 3.16
N LYS A 46 -10.31 1.32 2.61
CA LYS A 46 -11.32 0.74 1.71
C LYS A 46 -10.72 0.32 0.37
N ALA A 47 -9.97 1.21 -0.28
CA ALA A 47 -9.49 1.02 -1.64
C ALA A 47 -8.25 0.12 -1.73
N PHE A 48 -7.26 0.39 -0.89
CA PHE A 48 -5.98 -0.31 -0.93
C PHE A 48 -5.83 -1.37 0.17
N GLY A 49 -6.79 -1.44 1.11
CA GLY A 49 -6.78 -2.40 2.21
C GLY A 49 -5.68 -2.12 3.23
N PHE A 50 -5.23 -0.90 3.29
CA PHE A 50 -4.32 -0.48 4.34
C PHE A 50 -5.03 -0.51 5.69
N ARG A 51 -4.28 -0.70 6.76
CA ARG A 51 -4.84 -0.83 8.10
C ARG A 51 -4.38 0.32 8.97
N GLU A 52 -5.32 1.14 9.43
CA GLU A 52 -5.05 2.20 10.38
C GLU A 52 -4.42 1.64 11.66
N LYS A 53 -3.35 2.27 12.13
CA LYS A 53 -2.65 1.96 13.38
C LYS A 53 -2.84 3.07 14.41
N THR A 54 -2.73 4.33 13.97
CA THR A 54 -2.75 5.49 14.84
C THR A 54 -3.52 6.62 14.17
N ARG A 55 -4.34 7.33 14.95
CA ARG A 55 -5.03 8.56 14.55
C ARG A 55 -4.92 9.55 15.69
N LEU A 56 -4.20 10.65 15.49
CA LEU A 56 -4.12 11.76 16.43
C LEU A 56 -4.73 13.00 15.79
N MET A 57 -5.72 13.57 16.47
CA MET A 57 -6.41 14.76 16.01
C MET A 57 -5.76 16.01 16.57
N GLY A 58 -5.61 17.01 15.72
CA GLY A 58 -5.21 18.35 16.14
C GLY A 58 -6.35 19.13 16.79
N PRO A 59 -6.03 20.26 17.44
CA PRO A 59 -7.02 21.10 18.13
C PRO A 59 -8.06 21.73 17.19
N ASN A 60 -7.77 21.79 15.90
CA ASN A 60 -8.64 22.32 14.83
C ASN A 60 -9.54 21.24 14.20
N GLY A 61 -9.58 20.03 14.76
CA GLY A 61 -10.34 18.91 14.21
C GLY A 61 -9.73 18.29 12.94
N ARG A 62 -8.51 18.68 12.57
CA ARG A 62 -7.78 18.09 11.45
C ARG A 62 -6.88 16.94 11.91
N LEU A 63 -6.51 16.06 10.99
CA LEU A 63 -5.57 14.98 11.28
C LEU A 63 -4.17 15.54 11.53
N ALA A 64 -3.71 15.52 12.77
CA ALA A 64 -2.35 15.93 13.12
C ALA A 64 -1.32 14.87 12.76
N HIS A 65 -1.68 13.59 12.97
CA HIS A 65 -0.82 12.46 12.66
C HIS A 65 -1.66 11.20 12.47
N GLY A 66 -1.47 10.52 11.36
CA GLY A 66 -2.06 9.21 11.07
C GLY A 66 -0.99 8.22 10.65
N GLU A 67 -1.15 6.96 11.06
CA GLU A 67 -0.30 5.86 10.63
C GLU A 67 -1.13 4.74 10.05
N MET A 68 -0.67 4.18 8.93
CA MET A 68 -1.29 3.01 8.32
C MET A 68 -0.26 1.95 7.95
N ALA A 69 -0.56 0.70 8.28
CA ALA A 69 0.18 -0.43 7.74
C ALA A 69 -0.21 -0.61 6.26
N ALA A 70 0.80 -0.60 5.39
CA ALA A 70 0.68 -0.80 3.94
C ALA A 70 1.57 -1.99 3.54
N GLY A 71 0.96 -3.16 3.33
CA GLY A 71 1.71 -4.42 3.23
C GLY A 71 2.49 -4.70 4.51
N ASP A 72 3.79 -4.93 4.38
CA ASP A 72 4.71 -5.12 5.51
C ASP A 72 5.35 -3.78 5.98
N GLY A 73 5.01 -2.68 5.32
CA GLY A 73 5.52 -1.35 5.61
C GLY A 73 4.54 -0.48 6.40
N LEU A 74 4.95 0.76 6.60
CA LEU A 74 4.20 1.81 7.27
C LEU A 74 4.20 3.06 6.40
N ILE A 75 3.10 3.80 6.40
CA ILE A 75 3.00 5.16 5.88
C ILE A 75 2.47 6.08 6.98
N MET A 76 2.86 7.33 6.92
CA MET A 76 2.33 8.40 7.78
C MET A 76 1.58 9.42 6.94
N LEU A 77 0.51 9.98 7.49
CA LEU A 77 -0.27 11.03 6.83
C LEU A 77 -0.65 12.12 7.83
N ALA A 78 -0.82 13.33 7.28
CA ALA A 78 -1.30 14.48 8.05
C ALA A 78 -2.09 15.44 7.14
N SER A 79 -2.92 16.29 7.75
CA SER A 79 -3.63 17.38 7.08
C SER A 79 -3.54 18.66 7.92
N LEU A 80 -2.32 19.13 8.15
CA LEU A 80 -2.04 20.20 9.10
C LEU A 80 -2.37 21.59 8.56
N LEU A 81 -2.11 21.84 7.29
CA LEU A 81 -2.25 23.17 6.67
C LEU A 81 -3.58 23.26 5.91
N PRO A 82 -4.41 24.27 6.22
CA PRO A 82 -5.71 24.43 5.57
C PRO A 82 -5.63 24.88 4.10
N ASP A 83 -4.51 25.45 3.69
CA ASP A 83 -4.23 25.95 2.34
C ASP A 83 -3.37 24.99 1.50
N TYR A 84 -3.07 23.81 2.05
CA TYR A 84 -2.39 22.78 1.27
C TYR A 84 -3.27 22.35 0.08
N GLN A 85 -2.65 22.28 -1.10
CA GLN A 85 -3.27 21.76 -2.31
C GLN A 85 -2.71 20.39 -2.63
N SER A 86 -3.59 19.41 -2.70
CA SER A 86 -3.25 18.05 -3.13
C SER A 86 -2.73 18.02 -4.56
N PRO A 87 -2.03 16.94 -4.97
CA PRO A 87 -1.62 16.76 -6.37
C PRO A 87 -2.78 16.91 -7.35
N LYS A 88 -3.98 16.48 -6.98
CA LYS A 88 -5.19 16.60 -7.81
C LYS A 88 -5.59 18.07 -8.00
N HIS A 89 -5.72 18.85 -6.93
CA HIS A 89 -6.07 20.27 -7.03
C HIS A 89 -4.95 21.10 -7.66
N HIS A 90 -3.70 20.82 -7.32
CA HIS A 90 -2.57 21.55 -7.90
C HIS A 90 -2.55 21.47 -9.43
N ARG A 91 -2.84 20.32 -10.03
CA ARG A 91 -2.90 20.18 -11.50
C ARG A 91 -4.10 20.88 -12.16
N GLU A 92 -5.11 21.29 -11.39
CA GLU A 92 -6.22 22.09 -11.93
C GLU A 92 -5.79 23.52 -12.21
N VAL A 93 -4.89 24.05 -11.39
CA VAL A 93 -4.43 25.46 -11.47
C VAL A 93 -3.04 25.62 -12.07
N CYS A 94 -2.25 24.54 -12.19
CA CYS A 94 -0.90 24.54 -12.74
C CYS A 94 -0.83 23.71 -14.02
N GLU A 95 -0.59 24.39 -15.17
CA GLU A 95 -0.50 23.72 -16.47
C GLU A 95 0.66 22.72 -16.53
N GLN A 96 1.80 23.06 -15.95
CA GLN A 96 2.98 22.18 -15.93
C GLN A 96 2.70 20.91 -15.12
N ALA A 97 2.07 21.03 -13.95
CA ALA A 97 1.67 19.88 -13.17
C ALA A 97 0.66 18.99 -13.91
N ARG A 98 -0.29 19.60 -14.61
CA ARG A 98 -1.25 18.91 -15.47
C ARG A 98 -0.57 18.16 -16.60
N LYS A 99 0.42 18.77 -17.25
CA LYS A 99 1.21 18.16 -18.33
C LYS A 99 1.97 16.93 -17.83
N TRP A 100 2.67 17.05 -16.71
CA TRP A 100 3.43 15.93 -16.14
C TRP A 100 2.55 14.81 -15.60
N SER A 101 1.37 15.15 -15.07
CA SER A 101 0.44 14.14 -14.54
C SER A 101 -0.06 13.13 -15.60
N ARG A 102 0.08 13.46 -16.89
CA ARG A 102 -0.27 12.53 -17.98
C ARG A 102 0.72 11.36 -18.11
N VAL A 103 1.89 11.46 -17.51
CA VAL A 103 2.92 10.42 -17.56
C VAL A 103 2.97 9.70 -16.21
N PRO A 104 2.55 8.43 -16.13
CA PRO A 104 2.34 7.73 -14.85
C PRO A 104 3.58 7.61 -13.97
N TRP A 105 4.78 7.66 -14.53
CA TRP A 105 6.04 7.42 -13.81
C TRP A 105 6.92 8.66 -13.61
N ILE A 106 6.48 9.85 -14.03
CA ILE A 106 7.29 11.08 -13.90
C ILE A 106 7.19 11.72 -12.52
N ILE A 107 6.05 11.53 -11.83
CA ILE A 107 5.79 12.09 -10.51
C ILE A 107 6.08 11.03 -9.46
N ASP A 108 6.64 11.45 -8.35
CA ASP A 108 6.94 10.58 -7.22
C ASP A 108 5.72 9.79 -6.76
N GLY A 109 5.97 8.58 -6.26
CA GLY A 109 4.93 7.71 -5.76
C GLY A 109 5.44 6.73 -4.72
N VAL A 110 4.51 6.06 -4.06
CA VAL A 110 4.80 5.02 -3.08
C VAL A 110 4.60 3.65 -3.73
N LEU A 111 5.64 2.81 -3.65
CA LEU A 111 5.57 1.42 -4.11
C LEU A 111 5.19 0.51 -2.95
N VAL A 112 4.19 -0.34 -3.18
CA VAL A 112 3.70 -1.32 -2.19
C VAL A 112 3.64 -2.70 -2.85
N TYR A 113 4.22 -3.70 -2.20
CA TYR A 113 4.06 -5.10 -2.59
C TYR A 113 2.78 -5.68 -2.00
N VAL A 114 2.02 -6.39 -2.82
CA VAL A 114 0.75 -7.04 -2.45
C VAL A 114 0.78 -8.52 -2.80
N ASP A 115 0.09 -9.36 -2.04
CA ASP A 115 0.11 -10.82 -2.21
C ASP A 115 -0.75 -11.29 -3.40
N ASP A 116 -1.82 -10.56 -3.74
CA ASP A 116 -2.78 -10.88 -4.83
C ASP A 116 -3.12 -9.59 -5.57
N LEU A 117 -2.39 -9.36 -6.66
CA LEU A 117 -2.49 -8.12 -7.44
C LEU A 117 -3.86 -7.97 -8.13
N ASP A 118 -4.43 -9.07 -8.64
CA ASP A 118 -5.74 -9.04 -9.32
C ASP A 118 -6.87 -8.64 -8.37
N ARG A 119 -6.88 -9.23 -7.19
CA ARG A 119 -7.86 -8.89 -6.15
C ARG A 119 -7.67 -7.46 -5.67
N HIS A 120 -6.43 -7.03 -5.48
CA HIS A 120 -6.09 -5.67 -5.06
C HIS A 120 -6.56 -4.65 -6.10
N PHE A 121 -6.26 -4.88 -7.37
CA PHE A 121 -6.68 -4.03 -8.50
C PHE A 121 -8.21 -3.87 -8.58
N LYS A 122 -8.94 -4.99 -8.52
CA LYS A 122 -10.41 -5.00 -8.55
C LYS A 122 -11.00 -4.17 -7.40
N ARG A 123 -10.44 -4.32 -6.19
CA ARG A 123 -10.86 -3.56 -5.01
C ARG A 123 -10.60 -2.07 -5.17
N ALA A 124 -9.40 -1.68 -5.58
CA ALA A 124 -9.01 -0.29 -5.80
C ALA A 124 -9.94 0.37 -6.84
N LYS A 125 -10.16 -0.28 -7.98
CA LYS A 125 -11.05 0.19 -9.05
C LYS A 125 -12.49 0.35 -8.58
N ALA A 126 -13.02 -0.61 -7.83
CA ALA A 126 -14.37 -0.56 -7.28
C ALA A 126 -14.54 0.53 -6.21
N ALA A 127 -13.48 0.90 -5.50
CA ALA A 127 -13.47 1.98 -4.52
C ALA A 127 -13.24 3.37 -5.13
N GLY A 128 -13.06 3.47 -6.45
CA GLY A 128 -12.92 4.74 -7.16
C GLY A 128 -11.49 5.26 -7.29
N ALA A 129 -10.48 4.39 -7.18
CA ALA A 129 -9.10 4.75 -7.51
C ALA A 129 -8.99 5.13 -8.99
N THR A 130 -8.24 6.18 -9.31
CA THR A 130 -7.91 6.53 -10.69
C THR A 130 -6.84 5.58 -11.19
N ILE A 131 -7.21 4.64 -12.07
CA ILE A 131 -6.25 3.68 -12.63
C ILE A 131 -5.40 4.38 -13.69
N LEU A 132 -4.09 4.40 -13.48
CA LEU A 132 -3.11 5.02 -14.40
C LEU A 132 -2.53 4.01 -15.38
N SER A 133 -2.48 2.73 -15.00
CA SER A 133 -2.19 1.61 -15.91
C SER A 133 -2.99 0.40 -15.48
N GLU A 134 -3.44 -0.40 -16.45
CA GLU A 134 -3.94 -1.75 -16.18
C GLU A 134 -2.78 -2.62 -15.66
N ILE A 135 -3.07 -3.88 -15.29
CA ILE A 135 -2.01 -4.79 -14.85
C ILE A 135 -1.05 -5.04 -16.01
N GLU A 136 0.22 -4.73 -15.77
CA GLU A 136 1.33 -4.95 -16.70
C GLU A 136 2.11 -6.19 -16.27
N GLU A 137 2.49 -7.01 -17.25
CA GLU A 137 3.35 -8.17 -17.06
C GLU A 137 4.81 -7.83 -17.43
N GLY A 138 5.75 -8.60 -16.93
CA GLY A 138 7.16 -8.50 -17.29
C GLY A 138 8.05 -7.80 -16.26
N PRO A 139 9.37 -7.69 -16.52
CA PRO A 139 10.31 -7.12 -15.56
C PRO A 139 9.94 -5.70 -15.13
N PRO A 140 10.04 -5.35 -13.84
CA PRO A 140 10.50 -6.16 -12.71
C PRO A 140 9.43 -7.01 -11.99
N GLY A 141 8.32 -7.34 -12.60
CA GLY A 141 7.23 -8.13 -12.04
C GLY A 141 5.87 -7.61 -12.46
N ARG A 142 4.81 -8.33 -12.09
CA ARG A 142 3.42 -7.92 -12.32
C ARG A 142 3.11 -6.69 -11.49
N ARG A 143 2.48 -5.68 -12.09
CA ARG A 143 2.24 -4.39 -11.43
C ARG A 143 1.09 -3.61 -12.06
N TYR A 144 0.53 -2.68 -11.30
CA TYR A 144 -0.31 -1.61 -11.82
C TYR A 144 -0.06 -0.30 -11.07
N ARG A 145 -0.57 0.80 -11.61
CA ARG A 145 -0.45 2.14 -11.04
C ARG A 145 -1.81 2.77 -10.85
N ALA A 146 -1.98 3.49 -9.75
CA ALA A 146 -3.21 4.21 -9.45
C ALA A 146 -2.92 5.52 -8.74
N GLU A 147 -3.89 6.43 -8.80
CA GLU A 147 -3.95 7.58 -7.89
C GLU A 147 -5.04 7.34 -6.85
N ASP A 148 -4.79 7.84 -5.64
CA ASP A 148 -5.79 7.89 -4.58
C ASP A 148 -6.78 9.05 -4.77
N LEU A 149 -7.62 9.30 -3.75
CA LEU A 149 -8.67 10.31 -3.82
C LEU A 149 -8.15 11.74 -4.05
N GLU A 150 -6.92 12.03 -3.62
CA GLU A 150 -6.28 13.35 -3.74
C GLU A 150 -5.16 13.39 -4.79
N GLY A 151 -4.95 12.29 -5.52
CA GLY A 151 -4.03 12.22 -6.64
C GLY A 151 -2.60 11.86 -6.28
N HIS A 152 -2.34 11.36 -5.06
CA HIS A 152 -1.05 10.74 -4.77
C HIS A 152 -0.92 9.44 -5.53
N ARG A 153 0.29 9.14 -5.99
CA ARG A 153 0.55 7.99 -6.84
C ARG A 153 1.04 6.80 -6.09
N TRP A 154 0.50 5.64 -6.48
CA TRP A 154 0.76 4.35 -5.89
C TRP A 154 1.14 3.37 -6.98
N PHE A 155 2.21 2.61 -6.71
CA PHE A 155 2.73 1.55 -7.55
C PHE A 155 2.53 0.24 -6.80
N PHE A 156 1.65 -0.61 -7.30
CA PHE A 156 1.39 -1.90 -6.67
C PHE A 156 2.08 -3.00 -7.47
N PHE A 157 2.90 -3.76 -6.78
CA PHE A 157 3.63 -4.90 -7.33
C PHE A 157 3.19 -6.17 -6.64
N GLU A 158 3.09 -7.26 -7.41
CA GLU A 158 2.86 -8.57 -6.83
C GLU A 158 4.12 -9.06 -6.13
N LYS A 159 3.97 -9.64 -4.94
CA LYS A 159 5.09 -10.32 -4.29
C LYS A 159 5.43 -11.56 -5.09
N GLU A 160 6.71 -11.77 -5.36
CA GLU A 160 7.17 -13.05 -5.88
C GLU A 160 7.09 -14.11 -4.77
N ASP A 161 6.55 -15.27 -5.11
CA ASP A 161 6.59 -16.44 -4.22
C ASP A 161 8.06 -16.86 -4.05
N GLY A 162 8.64 -16.66 -2.87
CA GLY A 162 10.01 -16.99 -2.51
C GLY A 162 10.21 -18.47 -2.17
#